data_9b2bbab22dbc6598034c936fa0c3f2bf
#
_entry.id   9b2bbab22dbc6598034c936fa0c3f2bf
#
_cell.length_a   1.000
_cell.length_b   1.000
_cell.length_c   1.000
_cell.angle_alpha   90.00
_cell.angle_beta   90.00
_cell.angle_gamma   90.00
#
_symmetry.space_group_name_H-M   'P 1'
#
loop_
_entity.id
_entity.type
_entity.pdbx_description
1 polymer ?
#
loop_
_entity_poly.entity_id
_entity_poly.type
_entity_poly.pdbx_seq_one_letter_code
_entity_poly.pdbx_strand_id
1 'polypeptide(L)'
;MKNIVQSLSVLCVCLFPLASKADVQKTLPIIEQQPQISGFYQYQVGDTQITALLDGTNFMSPTLFKDISSDKVQEILKKYHADQVKGVQTSVNAFLVNIGKSLVLVDSGTADCFGTHLGSVLKNLKASGYQPEQVNTILLTHLHPDHSCGVSKNGIANFPNATIYVSEKEASYWLNPKQAEKIAQDKRQNYVATVEKIKAALAPYQAKQQFKTFKLGDKINDFEVINTAGHTPGHFSYKLKTTDEDVIFIGDIVHSHTVQFDRPETAIEYDIDPKMAVQTRLKQFADYAKNGQTIAAPHLPFPGIGHIYSADGKSYQWIPIHFKD
;
A
#
# COMPACT_ATOMS: atom_id res chain seq x y z
N MET A 1 118.25 -10.64 -14.43
CA MET A 1 117.09 -11.34 -13.97
C MET A 1 116.01 -10.30 -13.62
N LYS A 2 115.04 -10.12 -14.48
CA LYS A 2 114.07 -9.05 -14.35
C LYS A 2 112.72 -9.65 -13.90
N ASN A 3 112.22 -9.25 -12.77
CA ASN A 3 110.95 -9.64 -12.26
C ASN A 3 109.88 -8.74 -12.89
N ILE A 4 108.94 -9.41 -13.55
CA ILE A 4 107.71 -8.75 -14.12
C ILE A 4 106.60 -8.91 -13.08
N VAL A 5 106.14 -7.79 -12.52
CA VAL A 5 104.94 -7.75 -11.67
C VAL A 5 103.72 -7.51 -12.58
N GLN A 6 102.89 -8.51 -12.66
CA GLN A 6 101.55 -8.33 -13.31
C GLN A 6 100.52 -7.76 -12.34
N SER A 7 100.01 -6.56 -12.72
CA SER A 7 98.96 -5.90 -11.96
C SER A 7 97.60 -6.45 -12.39
N LEU A 8 96.88 -7.07 -11.48
CA LEU A 8 95.51 -7.55 -11.71
C LEU A 8 94.51 -6.44 -11.36
N SER A 9 93.89 -5.86 -12.37
CA SER A 9 92.80 -4.90 -12.17
C SER A 9 91.48 -5.62 -11.99
N VAL A 10 90.89 -5.55 -10.81
CA VAL A 10 89.60 -6.08 -10.44
C VAL A 10 88.54 -5.03 -10.88
N LEU A 11 87.73 -5.38 -11.89
CA LEU A 11 86.56 -4.58 -12.34
C LEU A 11 85.40 -4.88 -11.41
N CYS A 12 85.05 -3.95 -10.54
CA CYS A 12 83.88 -4.04 -9.67
C CYS A 12 82.64 -3.63 -10.46
N VAL A 13 81.83 -4.57 -10.90
CA VAL A 13 80.51 -4.31 -11.56
C VAL A 13 79.45 -4.09 -10.48
N CYS A 14 79.07 -2.84 -10.22
CA CYS A 14 77.98 -2.50 -9.34
C CYS A 14 76.65 -2.81 -10.06
N LEU A 15 76.02 -3.94 -9.70
CA LEU A 15 74.66 -4.26 -10.06
C LEU A 15 73.70 -3.43 -9.19
N PHE A 16 73.11 -2.35 -9.76
CA PHE A 16 71.98 -1.68 -9.14
C PHE A 16 70.72 -2.51 -9.37
N PRO A 17 69.96 -2.86 -8.33
CA PRO A 17 68.65 -3.48 -8.54
C PRO A 17 67.69 -2.46 -9.15
N LEU A 18 67.20 -2.73 -10.34
CA LEU A 18 66.04 -2.06 -10.90
C LEU A 18 64.83 -2.42 -10.02
N ALA A 19 64.47 -1.54 -9.10
CA ALA A 19 63.22 -1.61 -8.39
C ALA A 19 62.12 -1.32 -9.40
N SER A 20 61.43 -2.36 -9.90
CA SER A 20 60.18 -2.24 -10.64
C SER A 20 59.17 -1.64 -9.67
N LYS A 21 58.78 -0.39 -9.91
CA LYS A 21 57.57 0.17 -9.30
C LYS A 21 56.39 -0.66 -9.81
N ALA A 22 55.93 -1.62 -8.99
CA ALA A 22 54.64 -2.23 -9.22
C ALA A 22 53.59 -1.10 -9.06
N ASP A 23 52.97 -0.71 -10.14
CA ASP A 23 51.79 0.13 -10.11
C ASP A 23 50.74 -0.66 -9.31
N VAL A 24 50.56 -0.31 -8.06
CA VAL A 24 49.46 -0.77 -7.24
C VAL A 24 48.22 -0.09 -7.84
N GLN A 25 47.60 -0.77 -8.78
CA GLN A 25 46.33 -0.39 -9.33
C GLN A 25 45.34 -0.30 -8.16
N LYS A 26 45.03 0.91 -7.74
CA LYS A 26 44.14 1.21 -6.63
C LYS A 26 42.73 0.75 -7.08
N THR A 27 42.36 -0.48 -6.76
CA THR A 27 41.00 -0.97 -6.99
C THR A 27 40.06 -0.10 -6.17
N LEU A 28 39.21 0.65 -6.85
CA LEU A 28 38.15 1.39 -6.17
C LEU A 28 37.26 0.40 -5.40
N PRO A 29 36.82 0.75 -4.19
CA PRO A 29 35.92 -0.10 -3.46
C PRO A 29 34.64 -0.33 -4.28
N ILE A 30 34.14 -1.57 -4.26
CA ILE A 30 32.84 -1.91 -4.87
C ILE A 30 31.77 -1.13 -4.10
N ILE A 31 31.03 -0.30 -4.82
CA ILE A 31 29.90 0.44 -4.24
C ILE A 31 28.67 -0.46 -4.38
N GLU A 32 28.21 -1.00 -3.26
CA GLU A 32 26.99 -1.81 -3.22
C GLU A 32 25.76 -0.91 -3.41
N GLN A 33 24.78 -1.41 -4.18
CA GLN A 33 23.49 -0.74 -4.31
C GLN A 33 22.78 -0.80 -2.96
N GLN A 34 22.26 0.35 -2.54
CA GLN A 34 21.47 0.42 -1.31
C GLN A 34 20.06 -0.12 -1.56
N PRO A 35 19.46 -0.82 -0.59
CA PRO A 35 18.08 -1.26 -0.68
C PRO A 35 17.14 -0.06 -0.76
N GLN A 36 15.92 -0.29 -1.27
CA GLN A 36 14.86 0.72 -1.25
C GLN A 36 14.67 1.24 0.17
N ILE A 37 14.58 2.56 0.33
CA ILE A 37 14.28 3.22 1.61
C ILE A 37 12.93 2.77 2.16
N SER A 38 12.67 3.05 3.44
CA SER A 38 11.40 2.72 4.09
C SER A 38 10.20 3.28 3.33
N GLY A 39 9.15 2.48 3.21
CA GLY A 39 7.92 2.82 2.51
C GLY A 39 6.95 3.61 3.40
N PHE A 40 7.34 4.79 3.88
CA PHE A 40 6.43 5.72 4.54
C PHE A 40 6.62 7.14 3.99
N TYR A 41 5.53 7.90 4.02
CA TYR A 41 5.52 9.31 3.66
C TYR A 41 4.61 10.07 4.62
N GLN A 42 5.12 11.14 5.22
CA GLN A 42 4.38 11.97 6.16
C GLN A 42 3.85 13.20 5.43
N TYR A 43 2.56 13.42 5.53
CA TYR A 43 1.84 14.53 4.94
C TYR A 43 1.16 15.34 6.04
N GLN A 44 1.60 16.58 6.22
CA GLN A 44 0.96 17.51 7.14
C GLN A 44 -0.20 18.22 6.45
N VAL A 45 -1.38 18.17 7.05
CA VAL A 45 -2.58 18.86 6.59
C VAL A 45 -3.28 19.52 7.79
N GLY A 46 -3.13 20.84 7.87
CA GLY A 46 -3.57 21.59 9.04
C GLY A 46 -2.92 21.10 10.34
N ASP A 47 -3.74 20.79 11.30
CA ASP A 47 -3.35 20.28 12.64
C ASP A 47 -3.16 18.74 12.67
N THR A 48 -3.30 18.09 11.54
CA THR A 48 -3.26 16.62 11.42
C THR A 48 -2.05 16.18 10.61
N GLN A 49 -1.38 15.11 11.03
CA GLN A 49 -0.36 14.44 10.25
C GLN A 49 -0.87 13.09 9.76
N ILE A 50 -0.83 12.88 8.45
CA ILE A 50 -1.17 11.61 7.81
C ILE A 50 0.13 10.95 7.35
N THR A 51 0.39 9.73 7.82
CA THR A 51 1.54 8.93 7.38
C THR A 51 1.03 7.81 6.49
N ALA A 52 1.29 7.89 5.19
CA ALA A 52 1.07 6.77 4.29
C ALA A 52 2.11 5.68 4.58
N LEU A 53 1.65 4.44 4.70
CA LEU A 53 2.45 3.26 5.01
C LEU A 53 2.31 2.25 3.87
N LEU A 54 3.36 2.06 3.08
CA LEU A 54 3.37 1.06 2.02
C LEU A 54 3.47 -0.35 2.62
N ASP A 55 2.49 -1.19 2.35
CA ASP A 55 2.56 -2.62 2.66
C ASP A 55 3.42 -3.37 1.63
N GLY A 56 3.31 -2.97 0.38
CA GLY A 56 4.05 -3.47 -0.76
C GLY A 56 3.32 -3.20 -2.07
N THR A 57 3.79 -3.82 -3.15
CA THR A 57 3.18 -3.71 -4.48
C THR A 57 2.90 -5.09 -5.05
N ASN A 58 1.86 -5.20 -5.85
CA ASN A 58 1.48 -6.42 -6.56
C ASN A 58 1.15 -6.09 -8.02
N PHE A 59 1.02 -7.13 -8.85
CA PHE A 59 0.60 -7.02 -10.24
C PHE A 59 -0.66 -7.83 -10.47
N MET A 60 -1.71 -7.15 -10.91
CA MET A 60 -2.99 -7.74 -11.23
C MET A 60 -3.01 -8.21 -12.69
N SER A 61 -3.54 -9.43 -12.94
CA SER A 61 -3.76 -9.87 -14.32
C SER A 61 -4.75 -8.94 -15.04
N PRO A 62 -4.51 -8.57 -16.32
CA PRO A 62 -5.48 -7.85 -17.13
C PRO A 62 -6.86 -8.52 -17.19
N THR A 63 -6.94 -9.84 -17.03
CA THR A 63 -8.20 -10.60 -17.04
C THR A 63 -9.10 -10.36 -15.83
N LEU A 64 -8.59 -9.75 -14.77
CA LEU A 64 -9.39 -9.40 -13.59
C LEU A 64 -10.33 -8.21 -13.84
N PHE A 65 -10.03 -7.38 -14.82
CA PHE A 65 -10.89 -6.26 -15.20
C PHE A 65 -12.05 -6.75 -16.08
N LYS A 66 -13.27 -6.34 -15.74
CA LYS A 66 -14.51 -6.78 -16.40
C LYS A 66 -14.94 -5.78 -17.46
N ASP A 67 -15.69 -6.26 -18.46
CA ASP A 67 -16.26 -5.46 -19.54
C ASP A 67 -15.21 -4.69 -20.38
N ILE A 68 -13.96 -5.17 -20.35
CA ILE A 68 -12.83 -4.68 -21.14
C ILE A 68 -11.97 -5.86 -21.57
N SER A 69 -11.47 -5.84 -22.81
CA SER A 69 -10.55 -6.89 -23.29
C SER A 69 -9.15 -6.73 -22.70
N SER A 70 -8.42 -7.84 -22.55
CA SER A 70 -7.02 -7.81 -22.13
C SER A 70 -6.15 -6.96 -23.07
N ASP A 71 -6.42 -6.99 -24.38
CA ASP A 71 -5.70 -6.17 -25.37
C ASP A 71 -5.93 -4.68 -25.09
N LYS A 72 -7.16 -4.29 -24.75
CA LYS A 72 -7.46 -2.90 -24.40
C LYS A 72 -6.79 -2.48 -23.09
N VAL A 73 -6.71 -3.37 -22.11
CA VAL A 73 -5.91 -3.13 -20.89
C VAL A 73 -4.43 -2.92 -21.25
N GLN A 74 -3.87 -3.74 -22.16
CA GLN A 74 -2.49 -3.57 -22.62
C GLN A 74 -2.25 -2.23 -23.33
N GLU A 75 -3.19 -1.78 -24.17
CA GLU A 75 -3.13 -0.46 -24.80
C GLU A 75 -3.09 0.67 -23.75
N ILE A 76 -3.91 0.56 -22.71
CA ILE A 76 -3.94 1.52 -21.60
C ILE A 76 -2.60 1.49 -20.86
N LEU A 77 -2.07 0.32 -20.49
CA LEU A 77 -0.76 0.21 -19.85
C LEU A 77 0.35 0.86 -20.67
N LYS A 78 0.34 0.63 -22.00
CA LYS A 78 1.30 1.27 -22.94
C LYS A 78 1.15 2.79 -22.93
N LYS A 79 -0.09 3.32 -22.95
CA LYS A 79 -0.38 4.76 -22.87
C LYS A 79 0.23 5.40 -21.61
N TYR A 80 0.18 4.71 -20.49
CA TYR A 80 0.72 5.17 -19.20
C TYR A 80 2.18 4.77 -18.95
N HIS A 81 2.89 4.21 -19.94
CA HIS A 81 4.26 3.71 -19.82
C HIS A 81 4.43 2.69 -18.67
N ALA A 82 3.38 1.96 -18.36
CA ALA A 82 3.37 0.94 -17.32
C ALA A 82 3.91 -0.40 -17.82
N ASP A 83 4.28 -1.30 -16.88
CA ASP A 83 4.78 -2.64 -17.22
C ASP A 83 3.68 -3.48 -17.88
N GLN A 84 3.91 -3.84 -19.14
CA GLN A 84 2.94 -4.63 -19.92
C GLN A 84 3.12 -6.14 -19.73
N VAL A 85 4.24 -6.59 -19.20
CA VAL A 85 4.57 -8.01 -19.01
C VAL A 85 4.03 -8.53 -17.69
N LYS A 86 4.28 -7.79 -16.61
CA LYS A 86 3.83 -8.18 -15.26
C LYS A 86 2.34 -7.94 -15.02
N GLY A 87 1.73 -7.02 -15.78
CA GLY A 87 0.33 -6.65 -15.65
C GLY A 87 0.11 -5.31 -14.97
N VAL A 88 -1.06 -5.10 -14.41
CA VAL A 88 -1.47 -3.83 -13.80
C VAL A 88 -0.90 -3.73 -12.39
N GLN A 89 0.12 -2.87 -12.21
CA GLN A 89 0.70 -2.63 -10.89
C GLN A 89 -0.31 -1.95 -9.97
N THR A 90 -0.41 -2.46 -8.75
CA THR A 90 -1.19 -1.88 -7.66
C THR A 90 -0.35 -1.80 -6.40
N SER A 91 -0.51 -0.74 -5.62
CA SER A 91 0.04 -0.65 -4.27
C SER A 91 -0.94 -1.25 -3.26
N VAL A 92 -0.44 -1.59 -2.08
CA VAL A 92 -1.25 -1.76 -0.88
C VAL A 92 -0.73 -0.75 0.13
N ASN A 93 -1.53 0.27 0.43
CA ASN A 93 -1.20 1.33 1.37
C ASN A 93 -2.16 1.29 2.56
N ALA A 94 -1.66 1.57 3.74
CA ALA A 94 -2.45 1.91 4.92
C ALA A 94 -2.11 3.34 5.37
N PHE A 95 -2.96 3.97 6.18
CA PHE A 95 -2.76 5.36 6.56
C PHE A 95 -2.83 5.52 8.07
N LEU A 96 -1.73 5.98 8.67
CA LEU A 96 -1.68 6.33 10.08
C LEU A 96 -1.98 7.83 10.24
N VAL A 97 -2.96 8.16 11.05
CA VAL A 97 -3.48 9.52 11.20
C VAL A 97 -3.29 9.97 12.63
N ASN A 98 -2.41 10.96 12.83
CA ASN A 98 -2.17 11.60 14.11
C ASN A 98 -3.00 12.89 14.19
N ILE A 99 -4.03 12.88 15.02
CA ILE A 99 -4.91 14.05 15.31
C ILE A 99 -4.59 14.69 16.66
N GLY A 100 -3.35 14.54 17.16
CA GLY A 100 -2.89 15.08 18.44
C GLY A 100 -3.33 14.28 19.66
N LYS A 101 -4.61 14.06 19.82
CA LYS A 101 -5.22 13.30 20.95
C LYS A 101 -5.41 11.80 20.68
N SER A 102 -5.28 11.37 19.44
CA SER A 102 -5.52 9.99 19.01
C SER A 102 -4.63 9.64 17.83
N LEU A 103 -4.17 8.39 17.79
CA LEU A 103 -3.45 7.81 16.66
C LEU A 103 -4.32 6.73 16.02
N VAL A 104 -4.83 7.03 14.84
CA VAL A 104 -5.80 6.21 14.12
C VAL A 104 -5.14 5.56 12.93
N LEU A 105 -5.33 4.25 12.75
CA LEU A 105 -4.89 3.52 11.56
C LEU A 105 -6.10 3.26 10.67
N VAL A 106 -6.05 3.67 9.41
CA VAL A 106 -7.05 3.35 8.39
C VAL A 106 -6.49 2.24 7.51
N ASP A 107 -7.12 1.09 7.56
CA ASP A 107 -6.68 -0.20 7.05
C ASP A 107 -5.34 -0.65 7.65
N SER A 108 -4.92 -1.88 7.43
CA SER A 108 -3.78 -2.44 8.16
C SER A 108 -2.79 -3.23 7.29
N GLY A 109 -3.06 -3.37 6.00
CA GLY A 109 -2.23 -4.20 5.10
C GLY A 109 -2.46 -5.70 5.28
N THR A 110 -1.55 -6.47 4.73
CA THR A 110 -1.70 -7.92 4.52
C THR A 110 -1.08 -8.79 5.61
N ALA A 111 -0.16 -8.28 6.44
CA ALA A 111 0.75 -9.11 7.23
C ALA A 111 1.37 -10.24 6.36
N ASP A 112 1.05 -11.51 6.68
CA ASP A 112 1.53 -12.70 5.94
C ASP A 112 0.44 -13.39 5.10
N CYS A 113 -0.76 -12.79 4.97
CA CYS A 113 -1.88 -13.38 4.24
C CYS A 113 -1.63 -13.56 2.74
N PHE A 114 -0.69 -12.82 2.15
CA PHE A 114 -0.34 -12.84 0.71
C PHE A 114 1.14 -13.14 0.43
N GLY A 115 1.85 -13.76 1.37
CA GLY A 115 3.25 -14.11 1.20
C GLY A 115 4.22 -13.01 1.66
N THR A 116 5.49 -13.10 1.25
CA THR A 116 6.59 -12.31 1.82
C THR A 116 6.89 -10.99 1.11
N HIS A 117 6.28 -10.73 -0.04
CA HIS A 117 6.50 -9.51 -0.83
C HIS A 117 5.58 -8.34 -0.42
N LEU A 118 4.59 -8.63 0.43
CA LEU A 118 3.72 -7.68 1.11
C LEU A 118 3.94 -7.80 2.63
N GLY A 119 3.19 -7.04 3.43
CA GLY A 119 3.22 -7.14 4.90
C GLY A 119 4.17 -6.16 5.58
N SER A 120 4.51 -5.04 4.92
CA SER A 120 5.47 -4.07 5.44
C SER A 120 4.86 -2.94 6.30
N VAL A 121 3.53 -2.87 6.46
CA VAL A 121 2.88 -1.78 7.23
C VAL A 121 3.48 -1.61 8.61
N LEU A 122 3.60 -2.69 9.38
CA LEU A 122 4.14 -2.61 10.75
C LEU A 122 5.59 -2.16 10.80
N LYS A 123 6.42 -2.62 9.83
CA LYS A 123 7.82 -2.19 9.68
C LYS A 123 7.89 -0.69 9.37
N ASN A 124 7.09 -0.23 8.41
CA ASN A 124 7.08 1.15 7.96
C ASN A 124 6.49 2.11 9.01
N LEU A 125 5.50 1.67 9.80
CA LEU A 125 5.01 2.39 10.95
C LEU A 125 6.12 2.65 11.98
N LYS A 126 6.90 1.62 12.33
CA LYS A 126 8.04 1.79 13.25
C LYS A 126 9.12 2.69 12.67
N ALA A 127 9.42 2.55 11.38
CA ALA A 127 10.39 3.39 10.70
C ALA A 127 9.96 4.86 10.62
N SER A 128 8.66 5.15 10.63
CA SER A 128 8.12 6.51 10.65
C SER A 128 8.17 7.18 12.04
N GLY A 129 8.67 6.49 13.06
CA GLY A 129 8.83 7.01 14.41
C GLY A 129 7.71 6.66 15.38
N TYR A 130 6.66 5.99 14.94
CA TYR A 130 5.55 5.55 15.79
C TYR A 130 5.74 4.12 16.28
N GLN A 131 5.05 3.78 17.37
CA GLN A 131 4.99 2.42 17.89
C GLN A 131 3.57 1.87 17.77
N PRO A 132 3.39 0.56 17.49
CA PRO A 132 2.08 -0.06 17.36
C PRO A 132 1.18 0.11 18.58
N GLU A 133 1.78 0.16 19.77
CA GLU A 133 1.10 0.33 21.05
C GLU A 133 0.47 1.71 21.21
N GLN A 134 0.88 2.70 20.40
CA GLN A 134 0.32 4.04 20.39
C GLN A 134 -0.98 4.12 19.58
N VAL A 135 -1.23 3.18 18.67
CA VAL A 135 -2.47 3.13 17.89
C VAL A 135 -3.61 2.73 18.82
N ASN A 136 -4.61 3.59 18.91
CA ASN A 136 -5.78 3.37 19.78
C ASN A 136 -7.07 3.08 19.02
N THR A 137 -7.08 3.34 17.71
CA THR A 137 -8.24 3.11 16.85
C THR A 137 -7.78 2.55 15.51
N ILE A 138 -8.45 1.52 15.00
CA ILE A 138 -8.29 1.02 13.65
C ILE A 138 -9.63 1.12 12.94
N LEU A 139 -9.66 1.81 11.81
CA LEU A 139 -10.82 1.94 10.93
C LEU A 139 -10.61 1.04 9.72
N LEU A 140 -11.38 -0.04 9.59
CA LEU A 140 -11.32 -0.89 8.41
C LEU A 140 -12.38 -0.42 7.41
N THR A 141 -11.95 -0.08 6.19
CA THR A 141 -12.86 0.32 5.11
C THR A 141 -13.78 -0.85 4.74
N HIS A 142 -13.22 -2.05 4.74
CA HIS A 142 -13.89 -3.33 4.56
C HIS A 142 -13.00 -4.48 5.08
N LEU A 143 -13.43 -5.73 4.94
CA LEU A 143 -12.73 -6.86 5.56
C LEU A 143 -11.91 -7.72 4.59
N HIS A 144 -11.63 -7.29 3.35
CA HIS A 144 -10.69 -8.05 2.52
C HIS A 144 -9.34 -8.20 3.23
N PRO A 145 -8.62 -9.31 2.99
CA PRO A 145 -7.41 -9.64 3.74
C PRO A 145 -6.26 -8.64 3.60
N ASP A 146 -6.17 -7.89 2.51
CA ASP A 146 -5.16 -6.86 2.30
C ASP A 146 -5.44 -5.55 3.07
N HIS A 147 -6.62 -5.43 3.68
CA HIS A 147 -6.99 -4.34 4.59
C HIS A 147 -7.04 -4.79 6.04
N SER A 148 -7.38 -6.06 6.28
CA SER A 148 -7.71 -6.55 7.61
C SER A 148 -6.66 -7.49 8.23
N CYS A 149 -5.85 -8.20 7.45
CA CYS A 149 -4.90 -9.17 7.99
C CYS A 149 -3.79 -8.54 8.84
N GLY A 150 -3.39 -7.31 8.50
CA GLY A 150 -2.31 -6.61 9.21
C GLY A 150 -2.60 -6.30 10.68
N VAL A 151 -3.85 -6.44 11.14
CA VAL A 151 -4.18 -6.19 12.55
C VAL A 151 -3.54 -7.21 13.50
N SER A 152 -3.26 -8.43 13.02
CA SER A 152 -2.64 -9.46 13.86
C SER A 152 -1.69 -10.36 13.07
N LYS A 153 -0.84 -11.10 13.78
CA LYS A 153 0.02 -12.13 13.21
C LYS A 153 0.13 -13.29 14.19
N ASN A 154 -0.03 -14.51 13.70
CA ASN A 154 0.06 -15.75 14.51
C ASN A 154 -0.81 -15.71 15.76
N GLY A 155 -2.02 -15.16 15.68
CA GLY A 155 -2.96 -15.03 16.80
C GLY A 155 -2.59 -13.95 17.82
N ILE A 156 -1.60 -13.09 17.54
CA ILE A 156 -1.16 -11.99 18.40
C ILE A 156 -1.57 -10.67 17.76
N ALA A 157 -2.24 -9.80 18.52
CA ALA A 157 -2.60 -8.46 18.07
C ALA A 157 -1.35 -7.62 17.81
N ASN A 158 -1.22 -7.07 16.59
CA ASN A 158 -0.13 -6.17 16.24
C ASN A 158 -0.29 -4.78 16.89
N PHE A 159 -1.54 -4.38 17.19
CA PHE A 159 -1.88 -3.09 17.80
C PHE A 159 -2.68 -3.35 19.09
N PRO A 160 -2.00 -3.71 20.18
CA PRO A 160 -2.64 -4.31 21.37
C PRO A 160 -3.60 -3.39 22.11
N ASN A 161 -3.45 -2.05 21.94
CA ASN A 161 -4.27 -1.04 22.59
C ASN A 161 -5.40 -0.51 21.68
N ALA A 162 -5.46 -0.97 20.43
CA ALA A 162 -6.43 -0.47 19.47
C ALA A 162 -7.81 -1.13 19.61
N THR A 163 -8.85 -0.35 19.37
CA THR A 163 -10.18 -0.86 19.06
C THR A 163 -10.41 -0.81 17.56
N ILE A 164 -10.81 -1.92 16.96
CA ILE A 164 -11.15 -2.04 15.54
C ILE A 164 -12.62 -1.65 15.33
N TYR A 165 -12.87 -0.84 14.31
CA TYR A 165 -14.21 -0.49 13.86
C TYR A 165 -14.39 -0.89 12.40
N VAL A 166 -15.55 -1.51 12.11
CA VAL A 166 -15.99 -1.88 10.77
C VAL A 166 -17.50 -1.72 10.67
N SER A 167 -18.04 -1.53 9.47
CA SER A 167 -19.50 -1.41 9.33
C SER A 167 -20.23 -2.71 9.76
N GLU A 168 -21.42 -2.56 10.33
CA GLU A 168 -22.26 -3.71 10.72
C GLU A 168 -22.60 -4.60 9.50
N LYS A 169 -22.78 -3.98 8.33
CA LYS A 169 -23.07 -4.73 7.09
C LYS A 169 -21.87 -5.57 6.66
N GLU A 170 -20.66 -5.05 6.81
CA GLU A 170 -19.42 -5.76 6.49
C GLU A 170 -19.22 -6.96 7.42
N ALA A 171 -19.33 -6.71 8.73
CA ALA A 171 -19.26 -7.77 9.72
C ALA A 171 -20.33 -8.85 9.47
N SER A 172 -21.57 -8.45 9.15
CA SER A 172 -22.65 -9.38 8.87
C SER A 172 -22.44 -10.19 7.60
N TYR A 173 -21.77 -9.65 6.61
CA TYR A 173 -21.47 -10.37 5.37
C TYR A 173 -20.36 -11.42 5.58
N TRP A 174 -19.23 -11.03 6.20
CA TRP A 174 -18.06 -11.89 6.31
C TRP A 174 -18.09 -12.82 7.51
N LEU A 175 -18.69 -12.40 8.63
CA LEU A 175 -18.63 -13.16 9.89
C LEU A 175 -19.88 -13.99 10.18
N ASN A 176 -20.93 -13.86 9.35
CA ASN A 176 -22.14 -14.69 9.48
C ASN A 176 -21.88 -16.10 8.93
N PRO A 177 -21.97 -17.16 9.78
CA PRO A 177 -21.68 -18.53 9.35
C PRO A 177 -22.59 -19.05 8.23
N LYS A 178 -23.82 -18.50 8.11
CA LYS A 178 -24.78 -18.89 7.07
C LYS A 178 -24.55 -18.18 5.73
N GLN A 179 -23.64 -17.23 5.65
CA GLN A 179 -23.44 -16.48 4.42
C GLN A 179 -22.83 -17.34 3.31
N ALA A 180 -21.95 -18.30 3.66
CA ALA A 180 -21.34 -19.23 2.71
C ALA A 180 -22.37 -20.03 1.90
N GLU A 181 -23.54 -20.32 2.48
CA GLU A 181 -24.64 -21.05 1.82
C GLU A 181 -25.25 -20.25 0.68
N LYS A 182 -25.19 -18.91 0.76
CA LYS A 182 -25.73 -17.98 -0.23
C LYS A 182 -24.76 -17.63 -1.36
N ILE A 183 -23.48 -18.00 -1.19
CA ILE A 183 -22.44 -17.76 -2.21
C ILE A 183 -22.55 -18.81 -3.31
N ALA A 184 -22.46 -18.38 -4.56
CA ALA A 184 -22.45 -19.25 -5.73
C ALA A 184 -21.39 -20.35 -5.60
N GLN A 185 -21.69 -21.54 -6.08
CA GLN A 185 -20.89 -22.74 -5.82
C GLN A 185 -19.44 -22.59 -6.31
N ASP A 186 -19.23 -21.97 -7.45
CA ASP A 186 -17.92 -21.70 -8.05
C ASP A 186 -17.07 -20.71 -7.25
N LYS A 187 -17.70 -19.79 -6.51
CA LYS A 187 -17.04 -18.76 -5.67
C LYS A 187 -16.91 -19.16 -4.20
N ARG A 188 -17.64 -20.18 -3.77
CA ARG A 188 -17.77 -20.54 -2.34
C ARG A 188 -16.45 -20.90 -1.69
N GLN A 189 -15.60 -21.65 -2.37
CA GLN A 189 -14.28 -22.05 -1.83
C GLN A 189 -13.41 -20.84 -1.52
N ASN A 190 -13.32 -19.90 -2.45
CA ASN A 190 -12.56 -18.66 -2.26
C ASN A 190 -13.15 -17.80 -1.14
N TYR A 191 -14.48 -17.69 -1.08
CA TYR A 191 -15.16 -16.99 0.00
C TYR A 191 -14.81 -17.58 1.38
N VAL A 192 -14.89 -18.90 1.54
CA VAL A 192 -14.57 -19.58 2.80
C VAL A 192 -13.10 -19.35 3.18
N ALA A 193 -12.17 -19.50 2.24
CA ALA A 193 -10.74 -19.24 2.50
C ALA A 193 -10.49 -17.79 2.93
N THR A 194 -11.19 -16.82 2.34
CA THR A 194 -11.14 -15.42 2.73
C THR A 194 -11.67 -15.21 4.14
N VAL A 195 -12.82 -15.79 4.46
CA VAL A 195 -13.44 -15.73 5.80
C VAL A 195 -12.52 -16.28 6.89
N GLU A 196 -11.83 -17.39 6.62
CA GLU A 196 -10.90 -17.98 7.60
C GLU A 196 -9.71 -17.03 7.89
N LYS A 197 -9.16 -16.34 6.89
CA LYS A 197 -8.12 -15.31 7.09
C LYS A 197 -8.65 -14.15 7.94
N ILE A 198 -9.83 -13.63 7.60
CA ILE A 198 -10.48 -12.53 8.34
C ILE A 198 -10.71 -12.93 9.81
N LYS A 199 -11.27 -14.09 10.07
CA LYS A 199 -11.52 -14.58 11.43
C LYS A 199 -10.23 -14.74 12.23
N ALA A 200 -9.19 -15.31 11.62
CA ALA A 200 -7.90 -15.47 12.27
C ALA A 200 -7.28 -14.10 12.65
N ALA A 201 -7.38 -13.12 11.75
CA ALA A 201 -6.89 -11.77 12.01
C ALA A 201 -7.64 -11.06 13.14
N LEU A 202 -8.97 -11.18 13.18
CA LEU A 202 -9.82 -10.48 14.14
C LEU A 202 -9.91 -11.18 15.51
N ALA A 203 -9.59 -12.48 15.62
CA ALA A 203 -9.76 -13.26 16.82
C ALA A 203 -9.14 -12.65 18.09
N PRO A 204 -7.89 -12.12 18.10
CA PRO A 204 -7.31 -11.52 19.30
C PRO A 204 -8.08 -10.29 19.81
N TYR A 205 -8.68 -9.52 18.89
CA TYR A 205 -9.47 -8.33 19.24
C TYR A 205 -10.88 -8.68 19.70
N GLN A 206 -11.51 -9.68 19.08
CA GLN A 206 -12.80 -10.19 19.53
C GLN A 206 -12.73 -10.76 20.95
N ALA A 207 -11.67 -11.54 21.25
CA ALA A 207 -11.44 -12.09 22.57
C ALA A 207 -11.30 -11.04 23.68
N LYS A 208 -10.81 -9.82 23.33
CA LYS A 208 -10.65 -8.69 24.25
C LYS A 208 -11.79 -7.67 24.18
N GLN A 209 -12.85 -7.93 23.42
CA GLN A 209 -13.95 -7.00 23.16
C GLN A 209 -13.48 -5.66 22.51
N GLN A 210 -12.38 -5.70 21.76
CA GLN A 210 -11.79 -4.60 21.01
C GLN A 210 -12.21 -4.58 19.52
N PHE A 211 -13.24 -5.33 19.15
CA PHE A 211 -13.86 -5.32 17.82
C PHE A 211 -15.28 -4.79 17.94
N LYS A 212 -15.56 -3.69 17.23
CA LYS A 212 -16.85 -2.99 17.28
C LYS A 212 -17.39 -2.75 15.88
N THR A 213 -18.70 -2.67 15.76
CA THR A 213 -19.38 -2.31 14.52
C THR A 213 -20.02 -0.94 14.64
N PHE A 214 -20.21 -0.27 13.48
CA PHE A 214 -20.89 1.01 13.34
C PHE A 214 -21.96 0.96 12.24
N LYS A 215 -22.85 1.95 12.24
CA LYS A 215 -23.89 2.19 11.22
C LYS A 215 -23.67 3.50 10.50
N LEU A 216 -24.31 3.65 9.36
CA LEU A 216 -24.36 4.94 8.66
C LEU A 216 -24.95 6.03 9.57
N GLY A 217 -24.24 7.14 9.65
CA GLY A 217 -24.57 8.28 10.53
C GLY A 217 -23.80 8.29 11.84
N ASP A 218 -23.16 7.19 12.23
CA ASP A 218 -22.26 7.17 13.37
C ASP A 218 -20.99 7.99 13.07
N LYS A 219 -20.37 8.52 14.11
CA LYS A 219 -19.02 9.10 14.07
C LYS A 219 -18.08 8.26 14.90
N ILE A 220 -16.89 8.04 14.37
CA ILE A 220 -15.85 7.32 15.11
C ILE A 220 -14.69 8.30 15.33
N ASN A 221 -14.49 8.73 16.56
CA ASN A 221 -13.63 9.86 16.88
C ASN A 221 -14.03 11.09 16.04
N ASP A 222 -13.11 11.68 15.27
CA ASP A 222 -13.37 12.83 14.40
C ASP A 222 -13.70 12.43 12.93
N PHE A 223 -13.85 11.13 12.67
CA PHE A 223 -14.14 10.62 11.32
C PHE A 223 -15.66 10.50 11.07
N GLU A 224 -16.09 11.04 9.95
CA GLU A 224 -17.43 10.80 9.38
C GLU A 224 -17.38 9.54 8.50
N VAL A 225 -18.40 8.70 8.57
CA VAL A 225 -18.50 7.49 7.76
C VAL A 225 -19.33 7.76 6.51
N ILE A 226 -18.81 7.40 5.34
CA ILE A 226 -19.46 7.57 4.03
C ILE A 226 -19.74 6.18 3.47
N ASN A 227 -21.02 5.89 3.18
CA ASN A 227 -21.38 4.62 2.53
C ASN A 227 -20.88 4.60 1.09
N THR A 228 -19.97 3.70 0.80
CA THR A 228 -19.39 3.47 -0.53
C THR A 228 -19.47 1.98 -0.91
N ALA A 229 -20.60 1.34 -0.54
CA ALA A 229 -20.85 -0.05 -0.85
C ALA A 229 -20.78 -0.36 -2.36
N GLY A 230 -20.49 -1.61 -2.69
CA GLY A 230 -20.36 -2.14 -4.03
C GLY A 230 -19.18 -3.11 -4.13
N HIS A 231 -17.97 -2.66 -3.87
CA HIS A 231 -16.80 -3.53 -3.77
C HIS A 231 -17.05 -4.65 -2.75
N THR A 232 -17.46 -4.29 -1.54
CA THR A 232 -18.14 -5.18 -0.62
C THR A 232 -19.48 -4.57 -0.19
N PRO A 233 -20.43 -5.38 0.34
CA PRO A 233 -21.73 -4.89 0.76
C PRO A 233 -21.70 -3.87 1.89
N GLY A 234 -20.67 -3.91 2.70
CA GLY A 234 -20.48 -3.04 3.85
C GLY A 234 -19.27 -2.11 3.72
N HIS A 235 -18.76 -1.88 2.52
CA HIS A 235 -17.64 -0.98 2.28
C HIS A 235 -17.99 0.47 2.64
N PHE A 236 -17.09 1.13 3.39
CA PHE A 236 -17.20 2.53 3.78
C PHE A 236 -15.90 3.28 3.53
N SER A 237 -16.02 4.54 3.17
CA SER A 237 -14.94 5.52 3.21
C SER A 237 -15.02 6.32 4.51
N TYR A 238 -13.88 6.88 4.93
CA TYR A 238 -13.79 7.70 6.15
C TYR A 238 -13.35 9.11 5.77
N LYS A 239 -14.11 10.11 6.22
CA LYS A 239 -13.79 11.51 6.00
C LYS A 239 -13.32 12.14 7.30
N LEU A 240 -12.14 12.74 7.28
CA LEU A 240 -11.57 13.52 8.36
C LEU A 240 -11.58 15.00 7.96
N LYS A 241 -12.15 15.85 8.83
CA LYS A 241 -12.03 17.31 8.72
C LYS A 241 -10.77 17.76 9.44
N THR A 242 -9.93 18.50 8.75
CA THR A 242 -8.79 19.18 9.35
C THR A 242 -8.98 20.70 9.34
N THR A 243 -8.03 21.44 9.87
CA THR A 243 -8.09 22.92 9.84
C THR A 243 -7.87 23.50 8.45
N ASP A 244 -7.23 22.77 7.54
CA ASP A 244 -6.92 23.26 6.19
C ASP A 244 -7.93 22.72 5.16
N GLU A 245 -8.09 21.40 5.10
CA GLU A 245 -8.93 20.73 4.11
C GLU A 245 -9.45 19.38 4.63
N ASP A 246 -10.51 18.89 4.03
CA ASP A 246 -11.02 17.55 4.34
C ASP A 246 -10.20 16.50 3.61
N VAL A 247 -9.90 15.38 4.26
CA VAL A 247 -9.25 14.21 3.64
C VAL A 247 -10.18 13.02 3.71
N ILE A 248 -10.35 12.33 2.58
CA ILE A 248 -11.20 11.13 2.50
C ILE A 248 -10.33 9.90 2.23
N PHE A 249 -10.38 8.93 3.13
CA PHE A 249 -9.80 7.60 2.97
C PHE A 249 -10.81 6.73 2.24
N ILE A 250 -10.57 6.50 0.95
CA ILE A 250 -11.60 6.02 0.02
C ILE A 250 -11.77 4.50 0.00
N GLY A 251 -10.84 3.72 0.55
CA GLY A 251 -10.85 2.27 0.42
C GLY A 251 -10.81 1.83 -1.04
N ASP A 252 -11.51 0.76 -1.36
CA ASP A 252 -11.47 0.07 -2.65
C ASP A 252 -12.53 0.56 -3.65
N ILE A 253 -12.72 1.89 -3.68
CA ILE A 253 -13.47 2.51 -4.78
C ILE A 253 -12.72 2.30 -6.10
N VAL A 254 -11.39 2.20 -6.06
CA VAL A 254 -10.52 2.06 -7.24
C VAL A 254 -9.27 1.21 -6.92
N HIS A 255 -8.85 0.37 -7.88
CA HIS A 255 -7.70 -0.52 -7.77
C HIS A 255 -6.57 -0.20 -8.74
N SER A 256 -6.80 0.65 -9.72
CA SER A 256 -5.83 0.97 -10.76
C SER A 256 -5.91 2.43 -11.19
N HIS A 257 -4.78 3.14 -11.04
CA HIS A 257 -4.64 4.52 -11.53
C HIS A 257 -4.55 4.60 -13.06
N THR A 258 -4.37 3.48 -13.74
CA THR A 258 -4.34 3.42 -15.21
C THR A 258 -5.70 2.99 -15.75
N VAL A 259 -6.10 1.74 -15.53
CA VAL A 259 -7.29 1.16 -16.17
C VAL A 259 -8.58 1.84 -15.72
N GLN A 260 -8.78 1.98 -14.39
CA GLN A 260 -10.04 2.51 -13.86
C GLN A 260 -10.13 4.04 -13.84
N PHE A 261 -9.03 4.74 -14.11
CA PHE A 261 -9.06 6.18 -14.40
C PHE A 261 -9.34 6.45 -15.88
N ASP A 262 -8.79 5.63 -16.79
CA ASP A 262 -9.06 5.70 -18.23
C ASP A 262 -10.48 5.20 -18.57
N ARG A 263 -10.96 4.19 -17.83
CA ARG A 263 -12.27 3.52 -17.99
C ARG A 263 -12.92 3.32 -16.62
N PRO A 264 -13.50 4.37 -16.05
CA PRO A 264 -14.05 4.31 -14.68
C PRO A 264 -15.26 3.39 -14.56
N GLU A 265 -15.90 3.04 -15.68
CA GLU A 265 -16.97 2.06 -15.77
C GLU A 265 -16.49 0.59 -15.66
N THR A 266 -15.19 0.35 -15.61
CA THR A 266 -14.61 -1.00 -15.55
C THR A 266 -14.65 -1.56 -14.13
N ALA A 267 -15.43 -2.64 -13.92
CA ALA A 267 -15.41 -3.39 -12.67
C ALA A 267 -14.19 -4.30 -12.54
N ILE A 268 -13.95 -4.86 -11.36
CA ILE A 268 -12.90 -5.84 -11.13
C ILE A 268 -13.48 -7.13 -10.53
N GLU A 269 -12.81 -8.26 -10.74
CA GLU A 269 -13.27 -9.58 -10.25
C GLU A 269 -13.49 -9.61 -8.73
N TYR A 270 -12.82 -8.73 -7.99
CA TYR A 270 -12.93 -8.63 -6.53
C TYR A 270 -14.21 -7.95 -6.06
N ASP A 271 -14.93 -7.26 -6.95
CA ASP A 271 -16.20 -6.61 -6.60
C ASP A 271 -17.28 -7.65 -6.32
N ILE A 272 -17.89 -7.60 -5.13
CA ILE A 272 -19.01 -8.48 -4.76
C ILE A 272 -20.28 -8.10 -5.54
N ASP A 273 -20.53 -6.80 -5.70
CA ASP A 273 -21.54 -6.24 -6.58
C ASP A 273 -20.88 -5.32 -7.61
N PRO A 274 -20.45 -5.84 -8.77
CA PRO A 274 -19.72 -5.08 -9.78
C PRO A 274 -20.51 -3.85 -10.28
N LYS A 275 -21.83 -3.97 -10.44
CA LYS A 275 -22.69 -2.87 -10.91
C LYS A 275 -22.72 -1.74 -9.89
N MET A 276 -22.91 -2.07 -8.62
CA MET A 276 -22.93 -1.08 -7.54
C MET A 276 -21.54 -0.47 -7.35
N ALA A 277 -20.46 -1.25 -7.43
CA ALA A 277 -19.06 -0.76 -7.33
C ALA A 277 -18.77 0.30 -8.40
N VAL A 278 -19.16 0.04 -9.65
CA VAL A 278 -19.03 1.00 -10.76
C VAL A 278 -19.86 2.26 -10.49
N GLN A 279 -21.13 2.13 -10.09
CA GLN A 279 -21.98 3.28 -9.78
C GLN A 279 -21.40 4.14 -8.65
N THR A 280 -20.91 3.49 -7.59
CA THR A 280 -20.24 4.16 -6.47
C THR A 280 -18.99 4.90 -6.96
N ARG A 281 -18.12 4.25 -7.75
CA ARG A 281 -16.92 4.88 -8.32
C ARG A 281 -17.24 6.10 -9.17
N LEU A 282 -18.16 5.97 -10.13
CA LEU A 282 -18.53 7.07 -11.01
C LEU A 282 -19.06 8.27 -10.23
N LYS A 283 -19.94 8.03 -9.24
CA LYS A 283 -20.45 9.08 -8.36
C LYS A 283 -19.33 9.74 -7.56
N GLN A 284 -18.50 8.94 -6.89
CA GLN A 284 -17.44 9.46 -6.02
C GLN A 284 -16.35 10.20 -6.81
N PHE A 285 -15.95 9.69 -7.98
CA PHE A 285 -14.99 10.36 -8.85
C PHE A 285 -15.49 11.73 -9.30
N ALA A 286 -16.77 11.82 -9.70
CA ALA A 286 -17.39 13.10 -10.07
C ALA A 286 -17.42 14.09 -8.89
N ASP A 287 -17.79 13.61 -7.70
CA ASP A 287 -17.84 14.43 -6.50
C ASP A 287 -16.43 14.91 -6.07
N TYR A 288 -15.43 14.02 -6.08
CA TYR A 288 -14.05 14.35 -5.70
C TYR A 288 -13.41 15.34 -6.71
N ALA A 289 -13.59 15.10 -8.01
CA ALA A 289 -13.05 16.00 -9.04
C ALA A 289 -13.71 17.38 -8.98
N LYS A 290 -15.03 17.45 -8.79
CA LYS A 290 -15.79 18.71 -8.71
C LYS A 290 -15.37 19.56 -7.51
N ASN A 291 -15.10 18.93 -6.37
CA ASN A 291 -14.82 19.61 -5.11
C ASN A 291 -13.32 19.79 -4.83
N GLY A 292 -12.42 19.31 -5.73
CA GLY A 292 -10.98 19.32 -5.50
C GLY A 292 -10.57 18.54 -4.26
N GLN A 293 -11.29 17.48 -3.94
CA GLN A 293 -11.17 16.76 -2.68
C GLN A 293 -9.84 16.02 -2.58
N THR A 294 -9.13 16.16 -1.46
CA THR A 294 -7.97 15.33 -1.14
C THR A 294 -8.44 13.94 -0.74
N ILE A 295 -7.90 12.93 -1.39
CA ILE A 295 -8.19 11.52 -1.11
C ILE A 295 -6.93 10.74 -0.74
N ALA A 296 -7.11 9.72 0.09
CA ALA A 296 -6.10 8.72 0.43
C ALA A 296 -6.63 7.34 0.01
N ALA A 297 -5.91 6.67 -0.87
CA ALA A 297 -6.34 5.47 -1.56
C ALA A 297 -5.35 4.31 -1.39
N PRO A 298 -5.82 3.13 -0.92
CA PRO A 298 -4.93 1.97 -0.68
C PRO A 298 -4.23 1.48 -1.94
N HIS A 299 -4.92 1.48 -3.08
CA HIS A 299 -4.44 0.84 -4.30
C HIS A 299 -3.88 1.79 -5.36
N LEU A 300 -3.79 3.09 -5.07
CA LEU A 300 -3.10 4.03 -5.94
C LEU A 300 -1.59 4.06 -5.66
N PRO A 301 -0.76 4.49 -6.63
CA PRO A 301 0.68 4.55 -6.45
C PRO A 301 1.07 5.28 -5.18
N PHE A 302 1.98 4.66 -4.39
CA PHE A 302 2.48 5.26 -3.14
C PHE A 302 2.94 6.71 -3.37
N PRO A 303 2.59 7.66 -2.48
CA PRO A 303 1.97 7.50 -1.17
C PRO A 303 0.44 7.31 -1.17
N GLY A 304 -0.21 7.24 -2.33
CA GLY A 304 -1.65 7.02 -2.44
C GLY A 304 -2.50 8.22 -2.04
N ILE A 305 -1.90 9.39 -1.80
CA ILE A 305 -2.59 10.63 -1.42
C ILE A 305 -2.56 11.59 -2.61
N GLY A 306 -3.68 12.26 -2.89
CA GLY A 306 -3.77 13.19 -4.02
C GLY A 306 -5.20 13.59 -4.36
N HIS A 307 -5.40 14.01 -5.60
CA HIS A 307 -6.67 14.51 -6.11
C HIS A 307 -7.10 13.76 -7.37
N ILE A 308 -8.39 13.77 -7.63
CA ILE A 308 -8.94 13.35 -8.92
C ILE A 308 -9.27 14.60 -9.72
N TYR A 309 -8.75 14.67 -10.93
CA TYR A 309 -9.04 15.75 -11.87
C TYR A 309 -9.90 15.25 -13.02
N SER A 310 -10.81 16.07 -13.48
CA SER A 310 -11.58 15.85 -14.71
C SER A 310 -11.83 17.18 -15.39
N ALA A 311 -11.55 17.24 -16.69
CA ALA A 311 -11.83 18.41 -17.53
C ALA A 311 -13.26 18.37 -18.09
N ASP A 312 -13.86 17.20 -18.27
CA ASP A 312 -15.11 16.97 -19.00
C ASP A 312 -16.18 16.24 -18.19
N GLY A 313 -15.88 15.85 -16.94
CA GLY A 313 -16.75 15.06 -16.08
C GLY A 313 -16.92 13.60 -16.51
N LYS A 314 -16.13 13.12 -17.50
CA LYS A 314 -16.21 11.77 -18.05
C LYS A 314 -14.91 11.01 -17.99
N SER A 315 -13.80 11.69 -18.23
CA SER A 315 -12.45 11.18 -18.11
C SER A 315 -11.80 11.73 -16.85
N TYR A 316 -10.99 10.90 -16.19
CA TYR A 316 -10.39 11.23 -14.91
C TYR A 316 -8.89 11.02 -14.93
N GLN A 317 -8.18 11.80 -14.14
CA GLN A 317 -6.74 11.71 -13.97
C GLN A 317 -6.40 11.72 -12.48
N TRP A 318 -5.44 10.90 -12.11
CA TRP A 318 -4.85 10.90 -10.78
C TRP A 318 -3.78 11.99 -10.70
N ILE A 319 -3.91 12.91 -9.75
CA ILE A 319 -2.93 13.96 -9.46
C ILE A 319 -2.38 13.68 -8.05
N PRO A 320 -1.19 13.06 -7.94
CA PRO A 320 -0.58 12.84 -6.63
C PRO A 320 -0.23 14.17 -5.97
N ILE A 321 -0.22 14.18 -4.62
CA ILE A 321 0.26 15.35 -3.87
C ILE A 321 1.73 15.63 -4.19
N HIS A 322 2.11 16.90 -4.07
CA HIS A 322 3.50 17.28 -4.14
C HIS A 322 4.24 16.89 -2.85
N PHE A 323 5.51 16.55 -2.98
CA PHE A 323 6.39 16.39 -1.83
C PHE A 323 6.46 17.74 -1.09
N LYS A 324 6.28 17.70 0.23
CA LYS A 324 6.45 18.85 1.13
C LYS A 324 7.49 18.47 2.19
N ASP A 325 8.39 19.40 2.49
CA ASP A 325 9.43 19.25 3.52
C ASP A 325 8.83 19.27 4.93
#